data_77fb5cb88ff9fb863dbd1bde51f318d3
#
_entry.id   77fb5cb88ff9fb863dbd1bde51f318d3
#
_cell.length_a   1.000
_cell.length_b   1.000
_cell.length_c   1.000
_cell.angle_alpha   90.00
_cell.angle_beta   90.00
_cell.angle_gamma   90.00
#
_symmetry.space_group_name_H-M   'P 1'
#
loop_
_entity.id
_entity.type
_entity.pdbx_description
1 polymer ?
#
loop_
_entity_poly.entity_id
_entity_poly.type
_entity_poly.pdbx_seq_one_letter_code
_entity_poly.pdbx_strand_id
1 'polypeptide(L)'
;MEVVRRGTKKGHTYHLLAYDQGPTKVFEPFLITIDHESETFPIFEHPGTEFIYMLEGEIEYRHGQNTYVLTPGDSLTFRADIPHGPEKLTKCPIRFLSVLMYPNPGDAT
;
A
#
# COMPACT_ATOMS: atom_id res chain seq x y z
N MET A 1 -6.59 2.47 20.34
CA MET A 1 -6.27 2.35 18.92
C MET A 1 -7.56 2.31 18.12
N GLU A 2 -7.66 3.12 17.12
CA GLU A 2 -8.85 3.21 16.29
C GLU A 2 -8.58 2.53 14.95
N VAL A 3 -9.54 1.73 14.51
CA VAL A 3 -9.45 1.10 13.19
C VAL A 3 -10.33 1.88 12.24
N VAL A 4 -9.73 2.42 11.19
CA VAL A 4 -10.44 3.17 10.17
C VAL A 4 -10.38 2.37 8.87
N ARG A 5 -11.54 2.08 8.33
CA ARG A 5 -11.65 1.39 7.05
C ARG A 5 -11.77 2.44 5.96
N ARG A 6 -10.84 2.40 5.04
CA ARG A 6 -10.82 3.35 3.93
C ARG A 6 -11.03 2.66 2.61
N GLY A 7 -11.67 3.41 1.75
CA GLY A 7 -11.66 3.35 0.30
C GLY A 7 -11.66 1.99 -0.27
N THR A 8 -12.69 1.61 -0.83
CA THR A 8 -12.71 0.32 -1.43
C THR A 8 -12.93 0.47 -2.90
N LYS A 9 -11.97 -0.02 -3.63
CA LYS A 9 -12.26 -0.53 -4.93
C LYS A 9 -12.72 -1.96 -4.75
N LYS A 10 -13.47 -2.47 -5.70
CA LYS A 10 -13.96 -3.83 -5.65
C LYS A 10 -12.83 -4.82 -5.34
N GLY A 11 -13.00 -5.58 -4.28
CA GLY A 11 -12.04 -6.59 -3.85
C GLY A 11 -10.85 -6.06 -3.04
N HIS A 12 -10.76 -4.76 -2.84
CA HIS A 12 -9.66 -4.15 -2.10
C HIS A 12 -10.17 -3.54 -0.80
N THR A 13 -9.46 -3.79 0.30
CA THR A 13 -9.78 -3.21 1.60
C THR A 13 -8.50 -2.64 2.22
N TYR A 14 -8.60 -1.40 2.69
CA TYR A 14 -7.50 -0.70 3.33
C TYR A 14 -7.86 -0.44 4.78
N HIS A 15 -7.08 -1.01 5.71
CA HIS A 15 -7.25 -0.77 7.14
C HIS A 15 -6.12 0.10 7.63
N LEU A 16 -6.43 1.29 8.09
CA LEU A 16 -5.45 2.16 8.75
C LEU A 16 -5.20 1.60 10.14
N LEU A 17 -3.96 1.18 10.40
CA LEU A 17 -3.59 0.50 11.64
C LEU A 17 -3.28 1.45 12.79
N ALA A 18 -2.84 2.67 12.46
CA ALA A 18 -2.58 3.69 13.46
C ALA A 18 -3.04 5.03 12.91
N TYR A 19 -3.68 5.81 13.76
CA TYR A 19 -4.22 7.10 13.35
C TYR A 19 -3.64 8.19 14.22
N ASP A 20 -2.91 9.09 13.60
CA ASP A 20 -2.36 10.25 14.24
C ASP A 20 -2.91 11.49 13.55
N GLN A 21 -3.64 12.31 14.28
CA GLN A 21 -4.22 13.53 13.75
C GLN A 21 -3.29 14.69 13.98
N GLY A 22 -3.29 15.58 13.01
CA GLY A 22 -2.63 16.84 13.19
C GLY A 22 -1.40 17.02 12.30
N PRO A 23 -0.75 18.18 12.43
CA PRO A 23 0.31 18.57 11.52
C PRO A 23 1.62 17.83 11.71
N THR A 24 1.72 17.02 12.76
CA THR A 24 2.93 16.26 13.05
C THR A 24 2.91 14.83 12.52
N LYS A 25 1.85 14.43 11.82
CA LYS A 25 1.78 13.09 11.26
C LYS A 25 2.88 12.88 10.23
N VAL A 26 3.70 11.83 10.41
CA VAL A 26 4.83 11.53 9.54
C VAL A 26 4.75 10.14 8.91
N PHE A 27 3.84 9.28 9.36
CA PHE A 27 3.66 7.96 8.77
C PHE A 27 2.22 7.51 8.87
N GLU A 28 1.83 6.60 7.97
CA GLU A 28 0.51 5.95 7.98
C GLU A 28 0.68 4.47 7.66
N PRO A 29 0.44 3.57 8.61
CA PRO A 29 0.48 2.13 8.35
C PRO A 29 -0.90 1.60 7.97
N PHE A 30 -0.95 0.81 6.91
CA PHE A 30 -2.18 0.17 6.42
C PHE A 30 -1.99 -1.34 6.34
N LEU A 31 -3.04 -2.08 6.66
CA LEU A 31 -3.15 -3.46 6.26
C LEU A 31 -4.05 -3.51 5.03
N ILE A 32 -3.52 -3.99 3.92
CA ILE A 32 -4.22 -4.05 2.66
C ILE A 32 -4.58 -5.49 2.37
N THR A 33 -5.85 -5.72 2.07
CA THR A 33 -6.37 -7.05 1.74
C THR A 33 -7.05 -6.99 0.38
N ILE A 34 -6.69 -7.91 -0.50
CA ILE A 34 -7.30 -8.05 -1.82
C ILE A 34 -7.81 -9.47 -1.90
N ASP A 35 -9.14 -9.64 -1.82
CA ASP A 35 -9.76 -10.95 -1.68
C ASP A 35 -9.87 -11.72 -3.00
N HIS A 36 -10.00 -11.02 -4.10
CA HIS A 36 -10.16 -11.65 -5.40
C HIS A 36 -9.67 -10.70 -6.50
N GLU A 37 -9.51 -11.24 -7.71
CA GLU A 37 -9.04 -10.44 -8.83
C GLU A 37 -9.94 -9.25 -9.11
N SER A 38 -9.30 -8.14 -9.46
CA SER A 38 -9.94 -6.91 -9.89
C SER A 38 -9.43 -6.58 -11.29
N GLU A 39 -10.30 -6.14 -12.16
CA GLU A 39 -9.92 -5.76 -13.52
C GLU A 39 -9.18 -4.44 -13.57
N THR A 40 -9.34 -3.61 -12.55
CA THR A 40 -8.74 -2.28 -12.52
C THR A 40 -7.82 -2.17 -11.32
N PHE A 41 -6.56 -1.83 -11.57
CA PHE A 41 -5.58 -1.62 -10.54
C PHE A 41 -5.29 -0.14 -10.40
N PRO A 42 -5.46 0.43 -9.20
CA PRO A 42 -5.15 1.83 -9.00
C PRO A 42 -3.65 2.07 -9.12
N ILE A 43 -3.30 3.22 -9.68
CA ILE A 43 -1.94 3.72 -9.69
C ILE A 43 -1.88 4.87 -8.71
N PHE A 44 -0.91 4.81 -7.81
CA PHE A 44 -0.75 5.79 -6.75
C PHE A 44 0.49 6.63 -6.99
N GLU A 45 0.41 7.87 -6.54
CA GLU A 45 1.53 8.80 -6.61
C GLU A 45 1.33 9.81 -5.49
N HIS A 46 2.28 9.85 -4.56
CA HIS A 46 2.19 10.77 -3.41
C HIS A 46 3.59 11.06 -2.86
N PRO A 47 3.74 12.15 -2.09
CA PRO A 47 5.05 12.45 -1.49
C PRO A 47 5.51 11.38 -0.53
N GLY A 48 6.81 11.24 -0.38
CA GLY A 48 7.40 10.40 0.65
C GLY A 48 7.87 9.05 0.17
N THR A 49 7.96 8.14 1.12
CA THR A 49 8.47 6.78 0.92
C THR A 49 7.39 5.79 1.34
N GLU A 50 7.28 4.70 0.63
CA GLU A 50 6.38 3.62 0.99
C GLU A 50 7.17 2.34 1.23
N PHE A 51 6.77 1.60 2.28
CA PHE A 51 7.31 0.30 2.61
C PHE A 51 6.18 -0.72 2.51
N ILE A 52 6.42 -1.84 1.82
CA ILE A 52 5.47 -2.93 1.71
C ILE A 52 6.10 -4.20 2.25
N TYR A 53 5.35 -4.94 3.05
CA TYR A 53 5.74 -6.25 3.55
C TYR A 53 4.62 -7.26 3.25
N MET A 54 4.95 -8.29 2.46
CA MET A 54 3.97 -9.30 2.06
C MET A 54 3.68 -10.29 3.18
N LEU A 55 2.39 -10.49 3.46
CA LEU A 55 1.92 -11.42 4.48
C LEU A 55 1.28 -12.67 3.88
N GLU A 56 0.55 -12.52 2.79
CA GLU A 56 -0.21 -13.63 2.20
C GLU A 56 -0.39 -13.39 0.71
N GLY A 57 -0.40 -14.47 -0.07
CA GLY A 57 -0.65 -14.39 -1.51
C GLY A 57 0.59 -14.02 -2.31
N GLU A 58 0.37 -13.72 -3.57
CA GLU A 58 1.46 -13.33 -4.48
C GLU A 58 0.97 -12.19 -5.37
N ILE A 59 1.79 -11.16 -5.50
CA ILE A 59 1.46 -9.98 -6.26
C ILE A 59 2.63 -9.57 -7.14
N GLU A 60 2.34 -9.09 -8.33
CA GLU A 60 3.31 -8.40 -9.15
C GLU A 60 3.06 -6.91 -8.98
N TYR A 61 4.04 -6.21 -8.43
CA TYR A 61 3.91 -4.81 -8.04
C TYR A 61 4.78 -3.93 -8.93
N ARG A 62 4.18 -2.86 -9.44
CA ARG A 62 4.87 -1.93 -10.33
C ARG A 62 5.37 -0.71 -9.56
N HIS A 63 6.59 -0.30 -9.88
CA HIS A 63 7.13 0.99 -9.46
C HIS A 63 7.83 1.62 -10.67
N GLY A 64 7.24 2.68 -11.20
CA GLY A 64 7.72 3.28 -12.44
C GLY A 64 7.63 2.30 -13.59
N GLN A 65 8.75 1.99 -14.20
CA GLN A 65 8.83 1.04 -15.31
C GLN A 65 9.24 -0.36 -14.90
N ASN A 66 9.46 -0.58 -13.58
CA ASN A 66 9.90 -1.86 -13.07
C ASN A 66 8.75 -2.59 -12.37
N THR A 67 8.73 -3.90 -12.46
CA THR A 67 7.78 -4.74 -11.75
C THR A 67 8.55 -5.73 -10.88
N TYR A 68 7.94 -6.05 -9.73
CA TYR A 68 8.53 -6.95 -8.75
C TYR A 68 7.49 -7.96 -8.30
N VAL A 69 7.86 -9.23 -8.31
CA VAL A 69 7.01 -10.30 -7.78
C VAL A 69 7.29 -10.41 -6.29
N LEU A 70 6.24 -10.26 -5.48
CA LEU A 70 6.34 -10.30 -4.03
C LEU A 70 5.56 -11.51 -3.51
N THR A 71 6.22 -12.31 -2.69
CA THR A 71 5.63 -13.46 -2.01
C THR A 71 5.73 -13.25 -0.49
N PRO A 72 5.03 -14.05 0.34
CA PRO A 72 5.05 -13.83 1.79
C PRO A 72 6.48 -13.77 2.35
N GLY A 73 6.74 -12.74 3.15
CA GLY A 73 8.06 -12.49 3.71
C GLY A 73 8.91 -11.51 2.91
N ASP A 74 8.51 -11.21 1.68
CA ASP A 74 9.22 -10.21 0.87
C ASP A 74 8.84 -8.80 1.27
N SER A 75 9.76 -7.88 1.12
CA SER A 75 9.50 -6.47 1.36
C SER A 75 10.02 -5.61 0.21
N LEU A 76 9.41 -4.46 0.04
CA LEU A 76 9.77 -3.49 -1.00
C LEU A 76 9.69 -2.09 -0.40
N THR A 77 10.74 -1.31 -0.55
CA THR A 77 10.76 0.09 -0.11
C THR A 77 11.06 0.96 -1.32
N PHE A 78 10.28 2.01 -1.52
CA PHE A 78 10.42 2.83 -2.71
C PHE A 78 9.94 4.26 -2.49
N ARG A 79 10.35 5.14 -3.40
CA ARG A 79 9.85 6.52 -3.45
C ARG A 79 8.42 6.51 -3.96
N ALA A 80 7.53 7.08 -3.18
CA ALA A 80 6.11 7.07 -3.51
C ALA A 80 5.70 8.17 -4.49
N ASP A 81 6.58 9.11 -4.79
CA ASP A 81 6.32 10.15 -5.78
C ASP A 81 6.51 9.67 -7.23
N ILE A 82 6.90 8.40 -7.40
CA ILE A 82 6.94 7.74 -8.68
C ILE A 82 5.69 6.86 -8.78
N PRO A 83 4.98 6.86 -9.94
CA PRO A 83 3.75 6.07 -10.09
C PRO A 83 3.97 4.61 -9.73
N HIS A 84 3.07 4.06 -8.89
CA HIS A 84 3.21 2.70 -8.39
C HIS A 84 1.84 2.08 -8.10
N GLY A 85 1.81 0.77 -8.01
CA GLY A 85 0.60 0.03 -7.69
C GLY A 85 0.67 -1.42 -8.12
N PRO A 86 -0.36 -2.20 -7.79
CA PRO A 86 -0.46 -3.57 -8.26
C PRO A 86 -0.50 -3.62 -9.78
N GLU A 87 0.29 -4.50 -10.38
CA GLU A 87 0.26 -4.77 -11.81
C GLU A 87 -0.54 -6.03 -12.10
N LYS A 88 -0.35 -7.06 -11.28
CA LYS A 88 -1.02 -8.34 -11.45
C LYS A 88 -1.24 -9.00 -10.10
N LEU A 89 -2.45 -9.51 -9.89
CA LEU A 89 -2.79 -10.28 -8.69
C LEU A 89 -2.61 -11.76 -9.02
N THR A 90 -1.44 -12.28 -8.69
CA THR A 90 -1.05 -13.63 -9.12
C THR A 90 -1.71 -14.71 -8.29
N LYS A 91 -1.83 -14.49 -6.99
CA LYS A 91 -2.44 -15.48 -6.10
C LYS A 91 -3.19 -14.77 -4.99
N CYS A 92 -4.50 -14.82 -5.03
CA CYS A 92 -5.39 -14.27 -4.01
C CYS A 92 -5.81 -15.36 -3.00
N PRO A 93 -6.15 -15.00 -1.76
CA PRO A 93 -6.17 -13.64 -1.25
C PRO A 93 -4.77 -13.08 -1.06
N ILE A 94 -4.67 -11.76 -1.19
CA ILE A 94 -3.42 -11.04 -1.02
C ILE A 94 -3.55 -10.16 0.22
N ARG A 95 -2.55 -10.21 1.10
CA ARG A 95 -2.47 -9.35 2.26
C ARG A 95 -1.07 -8.82 2.40
N PHE A 96 -0.95 -7.53 2.61
CA PHE A 96 0.34 -6.92 2.87
C PHE A 96 0.22 -5.69 3.75
N LEU A 97 1.29 -5.42 4.47
CA LEU A 97 1.43 -4.21 5.26
C LEU A 97 2.01 -3.12 4.36
N SER A 98 1.39 -1.96 4.35
CA SER A 98 1.89 -0.79 3.62
C SER A 98 2.09 0.35 4.61
N VAL A 99 3.29 0.89 4.68
CA VAL A 99 3.59 2.02 5.55
C VAL A 99 4.00 3.20 4.68
N LEU A 100 3.21 4.26 4.74
CA LEU A 100 3.49 5.51 4.04
C LEU A 100 4.25 6.43 5.00
N MET A 101 5.42 6.89 4.59
CA MET A 101 6.26 7.79 5.38
C MET A 101 6.42 9.10 4.64
N TYR A 102 6.17 10.21 5.33
CA TYR A 102 6.18 11.54 4.74
C TYR A 102 7.39 12.33 5.23
N PRO A 103 8.11 13.01 4.30
CA PRO A 103 9.29 13.78 4.71
C PRO A 103 8.92 15.01 5.54
N ASN A 104 7.74 15.58 5.29
CA ASN A 104 7.23 16.72 6.01
C ASN A 104 5.84 16.42 6.55
N PRO A 105 5.54 16.78 7.81
CA PRO A 105 4.23 16.47 8.39
C PRO A 105 3.05 16.96 7.56
N GLY A 106 3.16 18.08 6.88
CA GLY A 106 2.10 18.63 6.05
C GLY A 106 1.77 17.78 4.82
N ASP A 107 2.68 16.95 4.35
CA ASP A 107 2.48 16.12 3.17
C ASP A 107 1.51 14.96 3.42
N ALA A 108 1.24 14.67 4.69
CA ALA A 108 0.36 13.56 5.08
C ALA A 108 -1.13 13.92 5.03
N THR A 109 -1.48 15.15 4.71
CA THR A 109 -2.88 15.63 4.71
C THR A 109 -3.51 15.69 3.32
#